data_304d4a67679d08187a09e2d965db06ea
#
_entry.id   304d4a67679d08187a09e2d965db06ea
#
_cell.length_a   1.000
_cell.length_b   1.000
_cell.length_c   1.000
_cell.angle_alpha   90.00
_cell.angle_beta   90.00
_cell.angle_gamma   90.00
#
_symmetry.space_group_name_H-M   'P 1'
#
loop_
_entity.id
_entity.type
_entity.pdbx_description
1 polymer ?
#
loop_
_entity_poly.entity_id
_entity_poly.type
_entity_poly.pdbx_seq_one_letter_code
_entity_poly.pdbx_strand_id
1 'polypeptide(L)'
;MKHLCVISCPIDTYSGYGSRSRDFVKALIEAKGEEWDIKILPQRWGETNWSFIENHKEKWGFLAQYIWNVPQLPKQPEVWIQITVPNEFQPVGKFNLGVTAGIETTIAPAEWVEGINRMNLTLVSSNYAKQVFENSKYEKRNQQTGAVEGHIFLNKPIEVLFEGADIETYLSHQTTGEGIETDFKLSNINEKFCYLYTGMWLHGPVSEDRKNTGLLVKSFYETFKNKKNKPALILKTSQIGASYVDREEILKKINNIRKTINSDDLPNIYLLHGEFTDEEMNNLYNHPKVKAMVSLTKGEGFGRPLLEFSLTKKPIVTTGWSGHIDFLDGEFTILLPGQLTQVHPQVANNMLLKESSWFSVDLGSVGQYLTDVFTNYDKYLEGAKRQAFKSKSQFSFDKMKDLLILTLDKHVPEFPKQVQLQLPKLKKIELPKLKTVEA
;
A
#
# COMPACT_ATOMS: atom_id res chain seq x y z
N MET A 1 -34.63 -2.96 6.08
CA MET A 1 -33.71 -3.55 5.08
C MET A 1 -32.38 -2.85 5.22
N LYS A 2 -31.25 -3.60 5.15
CA LYS A 2 -29.93 -3.02 5.14
C LYS A 2 -29.66 -2.24 3.84
N HIS A 3 -28.84 -1.21 3.89
CA HIS A 3 -28.37 -0.51 2.70
C HIS A 3 -27.36 -1.38 1.94
N LEU A 4 -27.51 -1.48 0.62
CA LEU A 4 -26.56 -2.23 -0.22
C LEU A 4 -25.26 -1.42 -0.36
N CYS A 5 -24.16 -1.98 0.09
CA CYS A 5 -22.80 -1.45 -0.10
C CYS A 5 -22.02 -2.41 -0.98
N VAL A 6 -21.52 -1.93 -2.10
CA VAL A 6 -20.70 -2.73 -3.01
C VAL A 6 -19.29 -2.19 -3.06
N ILE A 7 -18.31 -3.08 -2.86
CA ILE A 7 -16.89 -2.75 -2.86
C ILE A 7 -16.21 -3.45 -4.04
N SER A 8 -15.73 -2.68 -4.99
CA SER A 8 -14.94 -3.18 -6.12
C SER A 8 -13.45 -2.98 -5.79
N CYS A 9 -12.71 -4.08 -5.62
CA CYS A 9 -11.33 -4.01 -5.13
C CYS A 9 -10.52 -5.28 -5.44
N PRO A 10 -9.17 -5.20 -5.46
CA PRO A 10 -8.29 -6.34 -5.69
C PRO A 10 -8.09 -7.22 -4.44
N ILE A 11 -9.20 -7.61 -3.81
CA ILE A 11 -9.25 -8.29 -2.51
C ILE A 11 -8.41 -9.57 -2.43
N ASP A 12 -8.32 -10.30 -3.55
CA ASP A 12 -7.74 -11.65 -3.64
C ASP A 12 -6.34 -11.65 -4.27
N THR A 13 -5.66 -10.49 -4.34
CA THR A 13 -4.34 -10.35 -4.96
C THR A 13 -3.21 -10.24 -3.94
N TYR A 14 -2.01 -10.69 -4.34
CA TYR A 14 -0.75 -10.52 -3.61
C TYR A 14 -0.11 -9.16 -3.94
N SER A 15 -0.81 -8.08 -3.61
CA SER A 15 -0.35 -6.71 -3.89
C SER A 15 -0.56 -5.79 -2.69
N GLY A 16 0.09 -4.62 -2.68
CA GLY A 16 -0.18 -3.58 -1.69
C GLY A 16 -1.65 -3.13 -1.71
N TYR A 17 -2.24 -3.00 -2.90
CA TYR A 17 -3.67 -2.71 -3.04
C TYR A 17 -4.56 -3.87 -2.55
N GLY A 18 -4.14 -5.13 -2.72
CA GLY A 18 -4.81 -6.29 -2.14
C GLY A 18 -4.81 -6.25 -0.61
N SER A 19 -3.65 -5.98 0.00
CA SER A 19 -3.54 -5.81 1.46
C SER A 19 -4.40 -4.65 1.95
N ARG A 20 -4.32 -3.50 1.30
CA ARG A 20 -5.16 -2.33 1.61
C ARG A 20 -6.66 -2.67 1.52
N SER A 21 -7.06 -3.43 0.49
CA SER A 21 -8.45 -3.86 0.30
C SER A 21 -8.94 -4.74 1.43
N ARG A 22 -8.14 -5.74 1.84
CA ARG A 22 -8.50 -6.66 2.93
C ARG A 22 -8.68 -5.93 4.25
N ASP A 23 -7.75 -5.04 4.61
CA ASP A 23 -7.84 -4.26 5.84
C ASP A 23 -9.03 -3.29 5.82
N PHE A 24 -9.24 -2.60 4.69
CA PHE A 24 -10.37 -1.69 4.53
C PHE A 24 -11.71 -2.43 4.65
N VAL A 25 -11.86 -3.56 3.95
CA VAL A 25 -13.10 -4.36 3.97
C VAL A 25 -13.34 -4.93 5.36
N LYS A 26 -12.30 -5.46 6.04
CA LYS A 26 -12.41 -5.93 7.44
C LYS A 26 -12.90 -4.81 8.34
N ALA A 27 -12.27 -3.64 8.28
CA ALA A 27 -12.67 -2.47 9.08
C ALA A 27 -14.12 -2.05 8.79
N LEU A 28 -14.54 -2.06 7.52
CA LEU A 28 -15.89 -1.71 7.13
C LEU A 28 -16.94 -2.72 7.60
N ILE A 29 -16.63 -4.02 7.54
CA ILE A 29 -17.51 -5.09 8.06
C ILE A 29 -17.69 -4.93 9.56
N GLU A 30 -16.61 -4.71 10.30
CA GLU A 30 -16.67 -4.49 11.76
C GLU A 30 -17.44 -3.21 12.11
N ALA A 31 -17.32 -2.15 11.30
CA ALA A 31 -17.96 -0.86 11.55
C ALA A 31 -19.43 -0.80 11.16
N LYS A 32 -19.79 -1.35 10.01
CA LYS A 32 -21.10 -1.14 9.34
C LYS A 32 -21.82 -2.44 8.92
N GLY A 33 -21.28 -3.61 9.21
CA GLY A 33 -21.85 -4.89 8.77
C GLY A 33 -23.26 -5.20 9.35
N GLU A 34 -23.63 -4.58 10.45
CA GLU A 34 -24.98 -4.69 10.98
C GLU A 34 -25.98 -3.81 10.23
N GLU A 35 -25.56 -2.65 9.75
CA GLU A 35 -26.39 -1.65 9.06
C GLU A 35 -26.43 -1.86 7.55
N TRP A 36 -25.31 -2.33 6.96
CA TRP A 36 -25.11 -2.46 5.52
C TRP A 36 -25.06 -3.91 5.07
N ASP A 37 -25.65 -4.18 3.90
CA ASP A 37 -25.48 -5.44 3.14
C ASP A 37 -24.24 -5.27 2.25
N ILE A 38 -23.09 -5.74 2.73
CA ILE A 38 -21.79 -5.55 2.09
C ILE A 38 -21.56 -6.67 1.07
N LYS A 39 -21.19 -6.29 -0.15
CA LYS A 39 -20.83 -7.18 -1.25
C LYS A 39 -19.47 -6.77 -1.82
N ILE A 40 -18.64 -7.74 -2.15
CA ILE A 40 -17.30 -7.53 -2.73
C ILE A 40 -17.32 -7.99 -4.18
N LEU A 41 -16.90 -7.11 -5.08
CA LEU A 41 -16.59 -7.43 -6.48
C LEU A 41 -15.06 -7.51 -6.64
N PRO A 42 -14.49 -8.73 -6.70
CA PRO A 42 -13.05 -8.89 -6.84
C PRO A 42 -12.56 -8.37 -8.19
N GLN A 43 -11.48 -7.60 -8.15
CA GLN A 43 -10.76 -7.12 -9.34
C GLN A 43 -9.36 -7.69 -9.40
N ARG A 44 -8.82 -7.84 -10.60
CA ARG A 44 -7.41 -8.13 -10.80
C ARG A 44 -6.58 -6.85 -10.60
N TRP A 45 -5.33 -7.03 -10.21
CA TRP A 45 -4.36 -5.95 -10.07
C TRP A 45 -3.11 -6.27 -10.88
N GLY A 46 -3.07 -5.75 -12.11
CA GLY A 46 -2.01 -6.06 -13.05
C GLY A 46 -1.76 -7.57 -13.18
N GLU A 47 -0.50 -7.96 -13.15
CA GLU A 47 -0.04 -9.36 -13.27
C GLU A 47 0.30 -9.99 -11.90
N THR A 48 -0.16 -9.39 -10.79
CA THR A 48 0.09 -9.95 -9.46
C THR A 48 -0.63 -11.29 -9.26
N ASN A 49 -0.05 -12.15 -8.41
CA ASN A 49 -0.63 -13.44 -8.07
C ASN A 49 -2.05 -13.27 -7.50
N TRP A 50 -2.89 -14.27 -7.74
CA TRP A 50 -4.28 -14.37 -7.31
C TRP A 50 -4.45 -15.50 -6.29
N SER A 51 -5.67 -15.67 -5.76
CA SER A 51 -6.04 -16.70 -4.78
C SER A 51 -5.45 -16.49 -3.38
N PHE A 52 -5.29 -15.22 -2.99
CA PHE A 52 -4.77 -14.89 -1.66
C PHE A 52 -5.71 -15.38 -0.55
N ILE A 53 -7.04 -15.21 -0.69
CA ILE A 53 -8.03 -15.59 0.32
C ILE A 53 -8.02 -17.11 0.56
N GLU A 54 -7.98 -17.91 -0.51
CA GLU A 54 -7.93 -19.37 -0.37
C GLU A 54 -6.60 -19.85 0.25
N ASN A 55 -5.49 -19.26 -0.16
CA ASN A 55 -4.17 -19.60 0.37
C ASN A 55 -3.98 -19.19 1.84
N HIS A 56 -4.75 -18.21 2.32
CA HIS A 56 -4.72 -17.69 3.69
C HIS A 56 -6.08 -17.77 4.38
N LYS A 57 -6.84 -18.84 4.11
CA LYS A 57 -8.23 -18.98 4.55
C LYS A 57 -8.43 -18.99 6.05
N GLU A 58 -7.45 -19.40 6.84
CA GLU A 58 -7.52 -19.37 8.30
C GLU A 58 -7.75 -17.94 8.82
N LYS A 59 -7.04 -16.97 8.25
CA LYS A 59 -7.15 -15.55 8.62
C LYS A 59 -8.19 -14.79 7.81
N TRP A 60 -8.29 -15.06 6.51
CA TRP A 60 -9.06 -14.25 5.55
C TRP A 60 -10.25 -14.95 4.92
N GLY A 61 -10.47 -16.24 5.21
CA GLY A 61 -11.57 -17.02 4.62
C GLY A 61 -12.97 -16.48 4.92
N PHE A 62 -13.13 -15.72 6.01
CA PHE A 62 -14.40 -15.06 6.33
C PHE A 62 -14.86 -14.06 5.26
N LEU A 63 -13.96 -13.54 4.42
CA LEU A 63 -14.29 -12.64 3.32
C LEU A 63 -15.06 -13.33 2.19
N ALA A 64 -14.92 -14.67 2.03
CA ALA A 64 -15.54 -15.42 0.97
C ALA A 64 -17.08 -15.27 0.94
N GLN A 65 -17.73 -15.16 2.11
CA GLN A 65 -19.18 -14.98 2.21
C GLN A 65 -19.70 -13.64 1.67
N TYR A 66 -18.83 -12.66 1.53
CA TYR A 66 -19.15 -11.32 1.01
C TYR A 66 -18.90 -11.21 -0.49
N ILE A 67 -18.18 -12.18 -1.10
CA ILE A 67 -17.86 -12.16 -2.53
C ILE A 67 -19.13 -12.33 -3.35
N TRP A 68 -19.36 -11.38 -4.26
CA TRP A 68 -20.51 -11.39 -5.18
C TRP A 68 -20.12 -12.03 -6.50
N ASN A 69 -20.64 -13.22 -6.75
CA ASN A 69 -20.30 -14.04 -7.93
C ASN A 69 -21.34 -13.96 -9.07
N VAL A 70 -22.33 -13.03 -8.97
CA VAL A 70 -23.38 -12.89 -9.95
C VAL A 70 -23.10 -11.69 -10.85
N PRO A 71 -23.32 -11.79 -12.19
CA PRO A 71 -22.96 -10.73 -13.13
C PRO A 71 -23.71 -9.40 -12.93
N GLN A 72 -24.88 -9.43 -12.30
CA GLN A 72 -25.73 -8.25 -12.13
C GLN A 72 -25.98 -7.97 -10.65
N LEU A 73 -25.90 -6.69 -10.28
CA LEU A 73 -26.33 -6.23 -8.97
C LEU A 73 -27.87 -6.22 -8.89
N PRO A 74 -28.47 -6.54 -7.72
CA PRO A 74 -29.93 -6.59 -7.56
C PRO A 74 -30.59 -5.21 -7.70
N LYS A 75 -29.85 -4.15 -7.44
CA LYS A 75 -30.26 -2.74 -7.55
C LYS A 75 -29.02 -1.85 -7.61
N GLN A 76 -29.23 -0.55 -7.90
CA GLN A 76 -28.17 0.45 -7.70
C GLN A 76 -27.79 0.47 -6.21
N PRO A 77 -26.49 0.31 -5.85
CA PRO A 77 -26.06 0.35 -4.47
C PRO A 77 -26.27 1.74 -3.86
N GLU A 78 -26.64 1.76 -2.59
CA GLU A 78 -26.65 2.99 -1.80
C GLU A 78 -25.24 3.56 -1.66
N VAL A 79 -24.26 2.67 -1.41
CA VAL A 79 -22.82 3.02 -1.32
C VAL A 79 -22.05 2.16 -2.31
N TRP A 80 -21.27 2.82 -3.16
CA TRP A 80 -20.29 2.19 -4.03
C TRP A 80 -18.90 2.60 -3.59
N ILE A 81 -18.03 1.63 -3.32
CA ILE A 81 -16.63 1.85 -2.94
C ILE A 81 -15.75 1.22 -4.00
N GLN A 82 -14.76 1.96 -4.48
CA GLN A 82 -13.80 1.43 -5.44
C GLN A 82 -12.38 1.67 -4.95
N ILE A 83 -11.61 0.58 -4.80
CA ILE A 83 -10.21 0.62 -4.33
C ILE A 83 -9.31 0.30 -5.51
N THR A 84 -8.76 1.33 -6.13
CA THR A 84 -7.90 1.24 -7.33
C THR A 84 -7.20 2.58 -7.60
N VAL A 85 -6.53 2.71 -8.75
CA VAL A 85 -6.00 4.00 -9.23
C VAL A 85 -7.13 4.92 -9.70
N PRO A 86 -7.03 6.24 -9.48
CA PRO A 86 -8.15 7.16 -9.65
C PRO A 86 -8.72 7.24 -11.07
N ASN A 87 -7.91 7.05 -12.11
CA ASN A 87 -8.43 7.07 -13.50
C ASN A 87 -9.47 5.95 -13.78
N GLU A 88 -9.46 4.88 -12.97
CA GLU A 88 -10.42 3.77 -13.07
C GLU A 88 -11.71 3.99 -12.26
N PHE A 89 -11.80 5.03 -11.45
CA PHE A 89 -12.98 5.30 -10.63
C PHE A 89 -14.24 5.51 -11.48
N GLN A 90 -15.32 4.80 -11.13
CA GLN A 90 -16.63 4.87 -11.77
C GLN A 90 -17.73 5.13 -10.73
N PRO A 91 -18.59 6.14 -10.93
CA PRO A 91 -19.67 6.48 -10.00
C PRO A 91 -20.91 5.59 -10.27
N VAL A 92 -20.98 4.43 -9.64
CA VAL A 92 -22.05 3.43 -9.83
C VAL A 92 -23.17 3.57 -8.79
N GLY A 93 -22.82 3.97 -7.57
CA GLY A 93 -23.76 4.08 -6.44
C GLY A 93 -24.49 5.40 -6.35
N LYS A 94 -25.35 5.52 -5.37
CA LYS A 94 -25.96 6.80 -4.97
C LYS A 94 -24.92 7.68 -4.26
N PHE A 95 -24.04 7.07 -3.45
CA PHE A 95 -22.84 7.67 -2.90
C PHE A 95 -21.63 6.86 -3.36
N ASN A 96 -20.60 7.55 -3.85
CA ASN A 96 -19.43 6.93 -4.47
C ASN A 96 -18.15 7.33 -3.72
N LEU A 97 -17.45 6.34 -3.19
CA LEU A 97 -16.21 6.48 -2.43
C LEU A 97 -15.05 5.87 -3.21
N GLY A 98 -14.06 6.69 -3.57
CA GLY A 98 -12.78 6.23 -4.10
C GLY A 98 -11.78 5.97 -2.99
N VAL A 99 -10.98 4.92 -3.08
CA VAL A 99 -9.86 4.66 -2.18
C VAL A 99 -8.62 4.37 -3.02
N THR A 100 -7.55 5.12 -2.80
CA THR A 100 -6.30 4.96 -3.55
C THR A 100 -5.09 5.09 -2.61
N ALA A 101 -3.98 4.43 -2.98
CA ALA A 101 -2.71 4.58 -2.25
C ALA A 101 -2.10 5.98 -2.42
N GLY A 102 -2.56 6.72 -3.42
CA GLY A 102 -2.04 8.04 -3.74
C GLY A 102 -0.94 8.02 -4.79
N ILE A 103 -0.05 8.96 -4.69
CA ILE A 103 1.02 9.21 -5.66
C ILE A 103 2.37 9.25 -4.95
N GLU A 104 3.42 8.84 -5.63
CA GLU A 104 4.78 8.79 -5.10
C GLU A 104 5.72 9.85 -5.73
N THR A 105 5.15 10.82 -6.46
CA THR A 105 5.85 11.95 -7.09
C THR A 105 5.12 13.24 -6.82
N THR A 106 5.70 14.38 -7.20
CA THR A 106 5.19 15.72 -6.87
C THR A 106 3.95 16.15 -7.65
N ILE A 107 3.56 15.45 -8.71
CA ILE A 107 2.41 15.79 -9.57
C ILE A 107 1.59 14.53 -9.87
N ALA A 108 0.29 14.59 -9.64
CA ALA A 108 -0.64 13.53 -10.04
C ALA A 108 -1.11 13.73 -11.49
N PRO A 109 -1.28 12.66 -12.29
CA PRO A 109 -1.81 12.76 -13.66
C PRO A 109 -3.18 13.48 -13.72
N ALA A 110 -3.43 14.24 -14.79
CA ALA A 110 -4.70 14.94 -14.98
C ALA A 110 -5.90 13.98 -14.92
N GLU A 111 -5.78 12.81 -15.57
CA GLU A 111 -6.81 11.76 -15.56
C GLU A 111 -7.12 11.23 -14.13
N TRP A 112 -6.14 11.26 -13.23
CA TRP A 112 -6.34 10.88 -11.83
C TRP A 112 -7.15 11.94 -11.09
N VAL A 113 -6.87 13.22 -11.32
CA VAL A 113 -7.66 14.34 -10.75
C VAL A 113 -9.11 14.28 -11.25
N GLU A 114 -9.31 14.04 -12.56
CA GLU A 114 -10.65 13.84 -13.13
C GLU A 114 -11.35 12.60 -12.53
N GLY A 115 -10.60 11.53 -12.29
CA GLY A 115 -11.12 10.34 -11.63
C GLY A 115 -11.63 10.60 -10.22
N ILE A 116 -10.86 11.30 -9.41
CA ILE A 116 -11.27 11.73 -8.07
C ILE A 116 -12.54 12.60 -8.15
N ASN A 117 -12.60 13.51 -9.10
CA ASN A 117 -13.75 14.41 -9.27
C ASN A 117 -15.05 13.68 -9.69
N ARG A 118 -14.97 12.42 -10.14
CA ARG A 118 -16.17 11.58 -10.37
C ARG A 118 -16.78 11.01 -9.09
N MET A 119 -16.01 10.97 -7.99
CA MET A 119 -16.45 10.41 -6.71
C MET A 119 -17.05 11.48 -5.80
N ASN A 120 -17.88 11.07 -4.84
CA ASN A 120 -18.39 11.97 -3.81
C ASN A 120 -17.34 12.27 -2.74
N LEU A 121 -16.48 11.30 -2.48
CA LEU A 121 -15.36 11.37 -1.54
C LEU A 121 -14.23 10.47 -2.06
N THR A 122 -12.98 10.88 -1.83
CA THR A 122 -11.82 10.00 -2.05
C THR A 122 -10.97 9.92 -0.79
N LEU A 123 -10.52 8.73 -0.46
CA LEU A 123 -9.58 8.45 0.62
C LEU A 123 -8.20 8.14 0.04
N VAL A 124 -7.19 8.81 0.59
CA VAL A 124 -5.77 8.57 0.28
C VAL A 124 -5.03 8.12 1.52
N SER A 125 -3.88 7.48 1.36
CA SER A 125 -3.18 6.84 2.48
C SER A 125 -2.30 7.79 3.31
N SER A 126 -2.03 9.02 2.83
CA SER A 126 -1.12 9.95 3.52
C SER A 126 -1.46 11.42 3.25
N ASN A 127 -1.00 12.30 4.15
CA ASN A 127 -1.07 13.75 3.96
C ASN A 127 -0.30 14.18 2.72
N TYR A 128 0.83 13.52 2.44
CA TYR A 128 1.59 13.77 1.22
C TYR A 128 0.74 13.54 -0.03
N ALA A 129 0.09 12.39 -0.14
CA ALA A 129 -0.77 12.07 -1.29
C ALA A 129 -1.93 13.09 -1.42
N LYS A 130 -2.56 13.49 -0.31
CA LYS A 130 -3.60 14.52 -0.29
C LYS A 130 -3.08 15.84 -0.87
N GLN A 131 -1.94 16.33 -0.38
CA GLN A 131 -1.33 17.57 -0.86
C GLN A 131 -0.99 17.54 -2.35
N VAL A 132 -0.48 16.40 -2.86
CA VAL A 132 -0.18 16.27 -4.28
C VAL A 132 -1.44 16.41 -5.14
N PHE A 133 -2.55 15.77 -4.76
CA PHE A 133 -3.81 15.92 -5.50
C PHE A 133 -4.38 17.33 -5.42
N GLU A 134 -4.33 17.99 -4.26
CA GLU A 134 -4.80 19.37 -4.06
C GLU A 134 -4.00 20.39 -4.88
N ASN A 135 -2.70 20.11 -5.08
CA ASN A 135 -1.80 21.00 -5.80
C ASN A 135 -1.71 20.71 -7.31
N SER A 136 -2.16 19.56 -7.78
CA SER A 136 -2.12 19.20 -9.20
C SER A 136 -3.21 19.92 -9.98
N LYS A 137 -2.81 20.82 -10.89
CA LYS A 137 -3.70 21.66 -11.69
C LYS A 137 -3.25 21.68 -13.14
N TYR A 138 -4.21 21.61 -14.06
CA TYR A 138 -3.93 21.55 -15.50
C TYR A 138 -4.83 22.50 -16.28
N GLU A 139 -4.34 23.00 -17.41
CA GLU A 139 -5.15 23.68 -18.41
C GLU A 139 -5.63 22.66 -19.44
N LYS A 140 -6.94 22.65 -19.68
CA LYS A 140 -7.54 21.90 -20.79
C LYS A 140 -7.46 22.77 -22.03
N ARG A 141 -6.64 22.36 -23.00
CA ARG A 141 -6.47 23.12 -24.25
C ARG A 141 -7.10 22.40 -25.42
N ASN A 142 -7.74 23.16 -26.29
CA ASN A 142 -8.19 22.65 -27.58
C ASN A 142 -6.98 22.23 -28.44
N GLN A 143 -7.01 21.00 -28.92
CA GLN A 143 -5.89 20.43 -29.68
C GLN A 143 -5.67 21.12 -31.04
N GLN A 144 -6.72 21.72 -31.63
CA GLN A 144 -6.64 22.35 -32.95
C GLN A 144 -6.26 23.84 -32.87
N THR A 145 -6.82 24.53 -31.87
CA THR A 145 -6.64 26.01 -31.77
C THR A 145 -5.61 26.44 -30.73
N GLY A 146 -5.21 25.51 -29.79
CA GLY A 146 -4.38 25.84 -28.65
C GLY A 146 -5.07 26.68 -27.57
N ALA A 147 -6.32 27.06 -27.75
CA ALA A 147 -7.08 27.88 -26.81
C ALA A 147 -7.36 27.10 -25.51
N VAL A 148 -7.31 27.82 -24.37
CA VAL A 148 -7.66 27.25 -23.07
C VAL A 148 -9.20 27.14 -22.99
N GLU A 149 -9.71 25.92 -22.87
CA GLU A 149 -11.16 25.61 -22.77
C GLU A 149 -11.61 25.41 -21.32
N GLY A 150 -10.69 25.25 -20.39
CA GLY A 150 -11.01 25.05 -18.97
C GLY A 150 -9.78 24.62 -18.15
N HIS A 151 -10.05 24.27 -16.89
CA HIS A 151 -9.01 23.83 -15.97
C HIS A 151 -9.44 22.51 -15.31
N ILE A 152 -8.47 21.62 -15.07
CA ILE A 152 -8.63 20.39 -14.31
C ILE A 152 -7.94 20.64 -12.97
N PHE A 153 -8.69 20.56 -11.89
CA PHE A 153 -8.21 20.65 -10.52
C PHE A 153 -9.15 19.87 -9.60
N LEU A 154 -8.70 19.57 -8.40
CA LEU A 154 -9.50 18.85 -7.41
C LEU A 154 -10.69 19.72 -6.97
N ASN A 155 -11.92 19.24 -7.14
CA ASN A 155 -13.16 19.93 -6.75
C ASN A 155 -14.10 19.04 -5.89
N LYS A 156 -13.64 17.90 -5.46
CA LYS A 156 -14.34 16.95 -4.58
C LYS A 156 -13.55 16.75 -3.28
N PRO A 157 -14.24 16.39 -2.20
CA PRO A 157 -13.56 16.10 -0.93
C PRO A 157 -12.53 14.98 -1.05
N ILE A 158 -11.37 15.20 -0.44
CA ILE A 158 -10.33 14.20 -0.27
C ILE A 158 -9.91 14.18 1.20
N GLU A 159 -9.89 12.99 1.80
CA GLU A 159 -9.52 12.80 3.20
C GLU A 159 -8.40 11.75 3.32
N VAL A 160 -7.63 11.84 4.39
CA VAL A 160 -6.58 10.87 4.67
C VAL A 160 -7.16 9.73 5.51
N LEU A 161 -7.00 8.50 5.01
CA LEU A 161 -7.19 7.29 5.76
C LEU A 161 -5.91 6.47 5.64
N PHE A 162 -5.05 6.55 6.63
CA PHE A 162 -3.78 5.82 6.65
C PHE A 162 -3.97 4.29 6.61
N GLU A 163 -2.91 3.53 6.33
CA GLU A 163 -2.92 2.07 6.40
C GLU A 163 -2.56 1.63 7.82
N GLY A 164 -3.52 1.02 8.52
CA GLY A 164 -3.31 0.60 9.90
C GLY A 164 -2.49 -0.69 9.99
N ALA A 165 -1.54 -0.75 10.93
CA ALA A 165 -0.83 -1.99 11.22
C ALA A 165 -1.65 -2.91 12.12
N ASP A 166 -1.65 -4.21 11.80
CA ASP A 166 -2.14 -5.27 12.67
C ASP A 166 -1.14 -5.49 13.82
N ILE A 167 -1.41 -4.85 14.97
CA ILE A 167 -0.51 -4.88 16.13
C ILE A 167 -0.57 -6.18 16.93
N GLU A 168 -1.46 -7.11 16.59
CA GLU A 168 -1.51 -8.45 17.15
C GLU A 168 -0.54 -9.38 16.41
N THR A 169 -0.42 -9.21 15.09
CA THR A 169 0.54 -9.93 14.26
C THR A 169 1.92 -9.27 14.30
N TYR A 170 1.98 -7.95 14.06
CA TYR A 170 3.25 -7.20 14.03
C TYR A 170 3.56 -6.61 15.40
N LEU A 171 4.45 -7.26 16.12
CA LEU A 171 4.86 -6.87 17.46
C LEU A 171 6.32 -7.20 17.73
N SER A 172 6.88 -6.57 18.76
CA SER A 172 8.25 -6.87 19.21
C SER A 172 8.26 -8.11 20.10
N HIS A 173 9.02 -9.11 19.72
CA HIS A 173 9.24 -10.30 20.55
C HIS A 173 10.16 -10.06 21.77
N GLN A 174 10.77 -8.91 21.91
CA GLN A 174 11.72 -8.58 23.01
C GLN A 174 11.07 -8.52 24.43
N THR A 175 9.74 -8.70 24.54
CA THR A 175 9.02 -8.57 25.81
C THR A 175 8.94 -9.86 26.63
N THR A 176 9.29 -11.02 26.09
CA THR A 176 9.03 -12.31 26.76
C THR A 176 10.27 -12.96 27.41
N GLY A 177 11.47 -12.42 27.28
CA GLY A 177 12.66 -12.95 27.98
C GLY A 177 13.06 -14.40 27.64
N GLU A 178 12.23 -15.14 26.97
CA GLU A 178 12.50 -16.46 26.44
C GLU A 178 13.12 -16.31 25.05
N GLY A 179 14.21 -17.04 24.79
CA GLY A 179 14.86 -17.07 23.48
C GLY A 179 13.85 -17.48 22.44
N ILE A 180 13.45 -16.53 21.58
CA ILE A 180 12.44 -16.79 20.56
C ILE A 180 13.07 -17.73 19.55
N GLU A 181 12.68 -18.99 19.57
CA GLU A 181 12.80 -19.87 18.43
C GLU A 181 11.86 -19.33 17.35
N THR A 182 12.38 -18.41 16.54
CA THR A 182 11.72 -18.08 15.28
C THR A 182 11.88 -19.29 14.38
N ASP A 183 10.78 -19.87 13.91
CA ASP A 183 10.80 -20.95 12.89
C ASP A 183 11.49 -20.49 11.61
N PHE A 184 11.75 -19.20 11.49
CA PHE A 184 12.44 -18.58 10.37
C PHE A 184 13.96 -18.76 10.49
N LYS A 185 14.50 -19.75 9.77
CA LYS A 185 15.92 -20.12 9.85
C LYS A 185 16.76 -19.32 8.86
N LEU A 186 17.56 -18.37 9.37
CA LEU A 186 18.65 -17.72 8.63
C LEU A 186 20.01 -18.42 8.90
N SER A 187 20.02 -19.78 8.91
CA SER A 187 21.18 -20.57 9.27
C SER A 187 22.38 -20.37 8.33
N ASN A 188 22.11 -20.08 7.06
CA ASN A 188 23.13 -19.86 6.03
C ASN A 188 23.74 -18.43 6.05
N ILE A 189 23.25 -17.55 6.91
CA ILE A 189 23.78 -16.20 7.09
C ILE A 189 24.72 -16.23 8.31
N ASN A 190 26.00 -15.97 8.11
CA ASN A 190 27.01 -16.02 9.18
C ASN A 190 27.05 -14.73 10.00
N GLU A 191 26.68 -13.61 9.39
CA GLU A 191 26.75 -12.29 10.02
C GLU A 191 25.72 -12.17 11.14
N LYS A 192 26.18 -11.56 12.27
CA LYS A 192 25.33 -11.28 13.44
C LYS A 192 24.55 -9.96 13.30
N PHE A 193 24.94 -9.13 12.33
CA PHE A 193 24.31 -7.87 12.03
C PHE A 193 23.89 -7.84 10.56
N CYS A 194 22.57 -7.83 10.32
CA CYS A 194 22.01 -7.71 8.99
C CYS A 194 21.09 -6.50 8.92
N TYR A 195 21.27 -5.71 7.88
CA TYR A 195 20.24 -4.79 7.41
C TYR A 195 19.18 -5.57 6.63
N LEU A 196 17.92 -5.15 6.73
CA LEU A 196 16.82 -5.71 5.97
C LEU A 196 16.25 -4.64 5.03
N TYR A 197 16.04 -5.01 3.80
CA TYR A 197 15.20 -4.30 2.85
C TYR A 197 13.96 -5.14 2.52
N THR A 198 12.78 -4.53 2.48
CA THR A 198 11.54 -5.17 2.07
C THR A 198 10.83 -4.31 1.03
N GLY A 199 10.55 -4.86 -0.13
CA GLY A 199 9.86 -4.16 -1.22
C GLY A 199 10.09 -4.83 -2.57
N MET A 200 9.37 -4.36 -3.59
CA MET A 200 9.55 -4.82 -4.96
C MET A 200 10.79 -4.16 -5.59
N TRP A 201 11.53 -4.92 -6.40
CA TRP A 201 12.58 -4.35 -7.23
C TRP A 201 12.00 -4.00 -8.61
N LEU A 202 11.56 -2.77 -8.74
CA LEU A 202 10.90 -2.29 -9.94
C LEU A 202 11.84 -2.21 -11.16
N HIS A 203 11.24 -2.10 -12.35
CA HIS A 203 12.01 -1.91 -13.58
C HIS A 203 12.66 -0.52 -13.62
N GLY A 204 13.82 -0.46 -14.25
CA GLY A 204 14.59 0.76 -14.45
C GLY A 204 16.10 0.53 -14.33
N PRO A 205 16.92 1.46 -14.83
CA PRO A 205 18.36 1.48 -14.57
C PRO A 205 18.65 1.59 -13.06
N VAL A 206 19.88 1.27 -12.68
CA VAL A 206 20.33 1.49 -11.30
C VAL A 206 20.18 2.97 -10.95
N SER A 207 19.57 3.28 -9.83
CA SER A 207 19.18 4.62 -9.35
C SER A 207 17.97 5.26 -10.04
N GLU A 208 17.31 4.60 -10.97
CA GLU A 208 16.18 5.20 -11.68
C GLU A 208 14.85 4.46 -11.42
N ASP A 209 14.84 3.36 -10.65
CA ASP A 209 13.60 2.78 -10.16
C ASP A 209 13.09 3.51 -8.89
N ARG A 210 11.79 3.56 -8.69
CA ARG A 210 11.18 4.28 -7.56
C ARG A 210 11.60 3.73 -6.19
N LYS A 211 11.73 2.43 -6.06
CA LYS A 211 12.17 1.79 -4.80
C LYS A 211 13.68 1.88 -4.57
N ASN A 212 14.42 2.23 -5.61
CA ASN A 212 15.85 2.49 -5.55
C ASN A 212 16.69 1.32 -5.00
N THR A 213 16.20 0.10 -5.22
CA THR A 213 16.82 -1.13 -4.70
C THR A 213 18.23 -1.33 -5.26
N GLY A 214 18.41 -1.05 -6.56
CA GLY A 214 19.72 -1.14 -7.20
C GLY A 214 20.74 -0.18 -6.59
N LEU A 215 20.33 1.05 -6.27
CA LEU A 215 21.19 2.03 -5.59
C LEU A 215 21.51 1.59 -4.17
N LEU A 216 20.55 1.03 -3.44
CA LEU A 216 20.80 0.47 -2.11
C LEU A 216 21.88 -0.62 -2.14
N VAL A 217 21.78 -1.58 -3.07
CA VAL A 217 22.77 -2.64 -3.28
C VAL A 217 24.14 -2.04 -3.56
N LYS A 218 24.23 -1.08 -4.49
CA LYS A 218 25.49 -0.40 -4.85
C LYS A 218 26.08 0.35 -3.67
N SER A 219 25.27 1.17 -2.99
CA SER A 219 25.72 1.96 -1.84
C SER A 219 26.17 1.07 -0.68
N PHE A 220 25.53 -0.07 -0.47
CA PHE A 220 25.91 -1.02 0.56
C PHE A 220 27.29 -1.65 0.27
N TYR A 221 27.53 -2.09 -0.97
CA TYR A 221 28.85 -2.56 -1.38
C TYR A 221 29.93 -1.49 -1.20
N GLU A 222 29.69 -0.27 -1.70
CA GLU A 222 30.66 0.84 -1.61
C GLU A 222 30.97 1.23 -0.17
N THR A 223 29.97 1.19 0.73
CA THR A 223 30.14 1.55 2.14
C THR A 223 30.99 0.56 2.90
N PHE A 224 30.82 -0.75 2.63
CA PHE A 224 31.44 -1.80 3.45
C PHE A 224 32.54 -2.59 2.74
N LYS A 225 32.89 -2.27 1.49
CA LYS A 225 34.05 -2.88 0.81
C LYS A 225 35.35 -2.66 1.60
N ASN A 226 36.24 -3.65 1.61
CA ASN A 226 37.56 -3.60 2.26
C ASN A 226 37.54 -3.32 3.77
N LYS A 227 36.38 -3.50 4.44
CA LYS A 227 36.28 -3.37 5.90
C LYS A 227 36.55 -4.72 6.56
N LYS A 228 37.27 -4.71 7.70
CA LYS A 228 37.57 -5.93 8.48
C LYS A 228 36.27 -6.58 9.00
N ASN A 229 35.36 -5.77 9.53
CA ASN A 229 34.03 -6.20 10.01
C ASN A 229 32.96 -5.63 9.07
N LYS A 230 32.11 -6.48 8.55
CA LYS A 230 31.07 -6.14 7.61
C LYS A 230 29.71 -6.63 8.09
N PRO A 231 28.65 -5.81 8.04
CA PRO A 231 27.29 -6.32 8.16
C PRO A 231 26.88 -7.02 6.86
N ALA A 232 25.75 -7.74 6.87
CA ALA A 232 25.10 -8.22 5.66
C ALA A 232 23.85 -7.37 5.31
N LEU A 233 23.42 -7.45 4.06
CA LEU A 233 22.12 -6.95 3.61
C LEU A 233 21.23 -8.13 3.20
N ILE A 234 20.07 -8.21 3.79
CA ILE A 234 19.01 -9.14 3.40
C ILE A 234 18.01 -8.37 2.52
N LEU A 235 17.81 -8.83 1.30
CA LEU A 235 16.81 -8.31 0.37
C LEU A 235 15.60 -9.26 0.36
N LYS A 236 14.51 -8.89 1.03
CA LYS A 236 13.19 -9.53 0.84
C LYS A 236 12.51 -8.82 -0.33
N THR A 237 12.69 -9.35 -1.52
CA THR A 237 12.26 -8.69 -2.75
C THR A 237 11.83 -9.66 -3.84
N SER A 238 10.96 -9.20 -4.72
CA SER A 238 10.55 -9.79 -6.00
C SER A 238 10.38 -8.65 -7.02
N GLN A 239 10.18 -8.96 -8.29
CA GLN A 239 9.77 -7.96 -9.30
C GLN A 239 8.23 -7.93 -9.41
N ILE A 240 7.63 -8.85 -10.14
CA ILE A 240 6.17 -8.89 -10.35
C ILE A 240 5.54 -10.06 -9.61
N GLY A 241 6.27 -11.14 -9.44
CA GLY A 241 5.80 -12.37 -8.79
C GLY A 241 6.92 -13.16 -8.15
N ALA A 242 6.59 -14.27 -7.52
CA ALA A 242 7.54 -15.12 -6.82
C ALA A 242 7.96 -16.35 -7.66
N SER A 243 8.25 -16.16 -8.96
CA SER A 243 8.67 -17.23 -9.85
C SER A 243 10.19 -17.49 -9.77
N TYR A 244 10.60 -18.69 -10.22
CA TYR A 244 12.02 -19.02 -10.35
C TYR A 244 12.75 -18.08 -11.32
N VAL A 245 12.10 -17.71 -12.42
CA VAL A 245 12.67 -16.77 -13.41
C VAL A 245 12.91 -15.40 -12.79
N ASP A 246 11.92 -14.89 -12.05
CA ASP A 246 12.06 -13.63 -11.32
C ASP A 246 13.25 -13.64 -10.35
N ARG A 247 13.40 -14.74 -9.61
CA ARG A 247 14.53 -14.93 -8.69
C ARG A 247 15.89 -14.85 -9.42
N GLU A 248 16.04 -15.55 -10.54
CA GLU A 248 17.29 -15.56 -11.31
C GLU A 248 17.60 -14.17 -11.90
N GLU A 249 16.59 -13.42 -12.33
CA GLU A 249 16.78 -12.07 -12.80
C GLU A 249 17.24 -11.10 -11.69
N ILE A 250 16.70 -11.23 -10.49
CA ILE A 250 17.15 -10.43 -9.33
C ILE A 250 18.62 -10.78 -8.99
N LEU A 251 18.97 -12.06 -8.96
CA LEU A 251 20.36 -12.49 -8.73
C LEU A 251 21.31 -11.95 -9.80
N LYS A 252 20.88 -11.93 -11.06
CA LYS A 252 21.64 -11.33 -12.15
C LYS A 252 21.84 -9.82 -11.96
N LYS A 253 20.80 -9.09 -11.52
CA LYS A 253 20.90 -7.65 -11.20
C LYS A 253 21.93 -7.41 -10.09
N ILE A 254 21.86 -8.17 -8.98
CA ILE A 254 22.82 -8.07 -7.88
C ILE A 254 24.25 -8.32 -8.38
N ASN A 255 24.46 -9.39 -9.16
CA ASN A 255 25.79 -9.75 -9.71
C ASN A 255 26.30 -8.67 -10.68
N ASN A 256 25.45 -8.08 -11.49
CA ASN A 256 25.84 -6.99 -12.40
C ASN A 256 26.30 -5.76 -11.62
N ILE A 257 25.60 -5.38 -10.55
CA ILE A 257 26.04 -4.28 -9.69
C ILE A 257 27.37 -4.63 -9.01
N ARG A 258 27.50 -5.86 -8.46
CA ARG A 258 28.73 -6.33 -7.85
C ARG A 258 29.95 -6.17 -8.74
N LYS A 259 29.81 -6.49 -10.03
CA LYS A 259 30.90 -6.35 -11.04
C LYS A 259 31.34 -4.91 -11.28
N THR A 260 30.50 -3.92 -10.96
CA THR A 260 30.85 -2.49 -11.10
C THR A 260 31.67 -1.96 -9.91
N ILE A 261 31.77 -2.73 -8.82
CA ILE A 261 32.49 -2.32 -7.62
C ILE A 261 33.96 -2.72 -7.76
N ASN A 262 34.83 -1.75 -7.58
CA ASN A 262 36.28 -2.00 -7.65
C ASN A 262 36.81 -2.57 -6.32
N SER A 263 36.48 -3.83 -6.03
CA SER A 263 36.99 -4.59 -4.88
C SER A 263 36.50 -6.05 -4.98
N ASP A 264 37.34 -6.99 -4.53
CA ASP A 264 36.96 -8.39 -4.31
C ASP A 264 36.50 -8.65 -2.87
N ASP A 265 36.85 -7.78 -1.94
CA ASP A 265 36.50 -7.89 -0.52
C ASP A 265 35.21 -7.09 -0.20
N LEU A 266 34.06 -7.70 -0.46
CA LEU A 266 32.73 -7.12 -0.37
C LEU A 266 31.91 -7.69 0.79
N PRO A 267 30.94 -6.93 1.34
CA PRO A 267 29.93 -7.47 2.26
C PRO A 267 29.01 -8.46 1.55
N ASN A 268 28.39 -9.36 2.30
CA ASN A 268 27.41 -10.29 1.74
C ASN A 268 26.05 -9.64 1.56
N ILE A 269 25.37 -9.99 0.44
CA ILE A 269 23.98 -9.64 0.17
C ILE A 269 23.21 -10.96 -0.06
N TYR A 270 22.15 -11.13 0.70
CA TYR A 270 21.31 -12.33 0.67
C TYR A 270 19.94 -12.01 0.08
N LEU A 271 19.44 -12.85 -0.79
CA LEU A 271 18.10 -12.73 -1.37
C LEU A 271 17.13 -13.69 -0.67
N LEU A 272 16.07 -13.13 -0.09
CA LEU A 272 14.88 -13.84 0.32
C LEU A 272 13.78 -13.58 -0.71
N HIS A 273 13.47 -14.60 -1.50
CA HIS A 273 12.51 -14.53 -2.58
C HIS A 273 11.36 -15.50 -2.32
N GLY A 274 10.14 -15.06 -2.60
CA GLY A 274 8.93 -15.84 -2.36
C GLY A 274 7.83 -15.03 -1.68
N GLU A 275 6.64 -15.63 -1.59
CA GLU A 275 5.53 -15.07 -0.81
C GLU A 275 5.70 -15.48 0.66
N PHE A 276 5.47 -14.56 1.57
CA PHE A 276 5.55 -14.77 3.01
C PHE A 276 4.22 -14.38 3.63
N THR A 277 3.80 -15.11 4.65
CA THR A 277 2.67 -14.71 5.49
C THR A 277 3.03 -13.51 6.38
N ASP A 278 2.04 -12.87 6.97
CA ASP A 278 2.26 -11.76 7.91
C ASP A 278 3.08 -12.23 9.12
N GLU A 279 2.83 -13.45 9.60
CA GLU A 279 3.55 -14.08 10.72
C GLU A 279 5.01 -14.38 10.36
N GLU A 280 5.25 -14.90 9.15
CA GLU A 280 6.61 -15.11 8.64
C GLU A 280 7.36 -13.79 8.47
N MET A 281 6.67 -12.74 8.00
CA MET A 281 7.27 -11.40 7.91
C MET A 281 7.59 -10.85 9.30
N ASN A 282 6.70 -10.98 10.28
CA ASN A 282 6.98 -10.55 11.65
C ASN A 282 8.15 -11.35 12.27
N ASN A 283 8.24 -12.64 12.01
CA ASN A 283 9.36 -13.49 12.44
C ASN A 283 10.68 -13.05 11.80
N LEU A 284 10.67 -12.72 10.51
CA LEU A 284 11.84 -12.14 9.84
C LEU A 284 12.25 -10.81 10.46
N TYR A 285 11.30 -9.90 10.66
CA TYR A 285 11.54 -8.58 11.27
C TYR A 285 12.14 -8.70 12.69
N ASN A 286 11.67 -9.65 13.48
CA ASN A 286 12.15 -9.89 14.83
C ASN A 286 13.42 -10.76 14.90
N HIS A 287 13.83 -11.42 13.81
CA HIS A 287 14.97 -12.32 13.83
C HIS A 287 16.21 -11.65 14.46
N PRO A 288 16.96 -12.31 15.37
CA PRO A 288 18.08 -11.70 16.11
C PRO A 288 19.20 -11.14 15.23
N LYS A 289 19.41 -11.69 14.02
CA LYS A 289 20.40 -11.20 13.06
C LYS A 289 19.94 -9.94 12.34
N VAL A 290 18.62 -9.73 12.17
CA VAL A 290 18.06 -8.51 11.57
C VAL A 290 18.11 -7.41 12.62
N LYS A 291 18.94 -6.39 12.39
CA LYS A 291 19.16 -5.31 13.34
C LYS A 291 18.50 -4.00 12.95
N ALA A 292 18.43 -3.69 11.67
CA ALA A 292 17.83 -2.47 11.18
C ALA A 292 17.17 -2.68 9.82
N MET A 293 16.13 -1.90 9.51
CA MET A 293 15.57 -1.81 8.17
C MET A 293 16.19 -0.63 7.42
N VAL A 294 16.42 -0.79 6.13
CA VAL A 294 16.91 0.26 5.25
C VAL A 294 16.09 0.35 3.98
N SER A 295 15.69 1.56 3.58
CA SER A 295 15.00 1.82 2.33
C SER A 295 15.45 3.16 1.75
N LEU A 296 15.90 3.15 0.49
CA LEU A 296 16.28 4.36 -0.24
C LEU A 296 15.20 4.79 -1.23
N THR A 297 13.93 4.49 -0.91
CA THR A 297 12.79 4.79 -1.77
C THR A 297 12.77 6.26 -2.20
N LYS A 298 12.41 6.50 -3.45
CA LYS A 298 12.24 7.86 -4.00
C LYS A 298 10.86 8.45 -3.69
N GLY A 299 9.92 7.64 -3.22
CA GLY A 299 8.57 8.03 -2.82
C GLY A 299 7.70 6.84 -2.48
N GLU A 300 6.85 7.02 -1.48
CA GLU A 300 5.85 6.06 -1.01
C GLU A 300 4.49 6.73 -0.90
N GLY A 301 3.43 6.05 -1.30
CA GLY A 301 2.08 6.49 -0.97
C GLY A 301 1.84 6.45 0.54
N PHE A 302 2.35 5.39 1.19
CA PHE A 302 2.32 5.24 2.66
C PHE A 302 3.60 4.60 3.20
N GLY A 303 3.98 3.40 2.74
CA GLY A 303 5.18 2.71 3.21
C GLY A 303 4.91 1.64 4.27
N ARG A 304 3.89 0.81 4.07
CA ARG A 304 3.43 -0.23 5.00
C ARG A 304 4.55 -1.08 5.63
N PRO A 305 5.55 -1.61 4.88
CA PRO A 305 6.63 -2.40 5.49
C PRO A 305 7.46 -1.63 6.52
N LEU A 306 7.61 -0.31 6.35
CA LEU A 306 8.30 0.55 7.32
C LEU A 306 7.47 0.71 8.60
N LEU A 307 6.14 0.84 8.49
CA LEU A 307 5.25 0.88 9.64
C LEU A 307 5.29 -0.44 10.41
N GLU A 308 5.14 -1.57 9.74
CA GLU A 308 5.18 -2.91 10.34
C GLU A 308 6.51 -3.16 11.05
N PHE A 309 7.63 -2.86 10.39
CA PHE A 309 8.95 -3.03 11.00
C PHE A 309 9.16 -2.11 12.21
N SER A 310 8.61 -0.90 12.21
CA SER A 310 8.77 0.05 13.32
C SER A 310 8.27 -0.52 14.66
N LEU A 311 7.30 -1.46 14.61
CA LEU A 311 6.76 -2.11 15.80
C LEU A 311 7.74 -3.07 16.50
N THR A 312 8.83 -3.46 15.82
CA THR A 312 9.87 -4.34 16.37
C THR A 312 10.84 -3.67 17.33
N LYS A 313 10.77 -2.36 17.50
CA LYS A 313 11.70 -1.53 18.30
C LYS A 313 13.14 -1.58 17.79
N LYS A 314 13.33 -1.77 16.48
CA LYS A 314 14.64 -1.76 15.79
C LYS A 314 14.77 -0.52 14.92
N PRO A 315 16.00 0.01 14.72
CA PRO A 315 16.24 1.20 13.94
C PRO A 315 15.78 1.09 12.48
N ILE A 316 15.29 2.21 11.94
CA ILE A 316 14.94 2.38 10.53
C ILE A 316 15.82 3.48 9.93
N VAL A 317 16.39 3.21 8.74
CA VAL A 317 17.11 4.17 7.91
C VAL A 317 16.35 4.31 6.60
N THR A 318 15.73 5.46 6.38
CA THR A 318 14.94 5.69 5.15
C THR A 318 15.00 7.15 4.70
N THR A 319 14.49 7.45 3.53
CA THR A 319 14.45 8.82 3.00
C THR A 319 13.46 9.70 3.78
N GLY A 320 13.80 10.99 3.96
CA GLY A 320 12.97 11.92 4.71
C GLY A 320 11.88 12.59 3.87
N TRP A 321 11.12 11.84 3.03
CA TRP A 321 10.16 12.42 2.11
C TRP A 321 9.02 11.47 1.77
N SER A 322 7.83 12.02 1.50
CA SER A 322 6.59 11.37 1.07
C SER A 322 5.77 10.67 2.16
N GLY A 323 4.89 9.74 1.81
CA GLY A 323 3.84 9.24 2.71
C GLY A 323 4.32 8.59 4.02
N HIS A 324 5.49 8.00 4.06
CA HIS A 324 5.96 7.33 5.28
C HIS A 324 6.43 8.31 6.39
N ILE A 325 6.66 9.59 6.09
CA ILE A 325 6.95 10.59 7.12
C ILE A 325 5.73 10.96 7.96
N ASP A 326 4.52 10.55 7.58
CA ASP A 326 3.34 10.74 8.40
C ASP A 326 3.44 9.97 9.73
N PHE A 327 4.03 8.78 9.70
CA PHE A 327 4.18 7.94 10.90
C PHE A 327 5.62 7.83 11.41
N LEU A 328 6.64 7.96 10.57
CA LEU A 328 8.04 7.98 11.00
C LEU A 328 8.44 9.38 11.50
N ASP A 329 9.00 9.40 12.71
CA ASP A 329 9.44 10.63 13.35
C ASP A 329 10.95 10.81 13.19
N GLY A 330 11.38 11.98 12.70
CA GLY A 330 12.79 12.29 12.51
C GLY A 330 13.62 12.35 13.79
N GLU A 331 12.98 12.49 14.96
CA GLU A 331 13.67 12.37 16.25
C GLU A 331 13.91 10.92 16.67
N PHE A 332 13.11 9.98 16.14
CA PHE A 332 13.12 8.58 16.55
C PHE A 332 13.67 7.64 15.48
N THR A 333 13.72 8.08 14.23
CA THR A 333 14.20 7.32 13.07
C THR A 333 15.22 8.11 12.27
N ILE A 334 16.02 7.41 11.47
CA ILE A 334 17.01 8.07 10.62
C ILE A 334 16.34 8.40 9.29
N LEU A 335 15.99 9.67 9.13
CA LEU A 335 15.47 10.22 7.88
C LEU A 335 16.64 10.83 7.08
N LEU A 336 17.04 10.12 6.03
CA LEU A 336 18.16 10.51 5.17
C LEU A 336 17.84 11.80 4.41
N PRO A 337 18.75 12.77 4.38
CA PRO A 337 18.61 13.99 3.59
C PRO A 337 18.77 13.70 2.10
N GLY A 338 18.27 14.62 1.28
CA GLY A 338 18.37 14.57 -0.18
C GLY A 338 17.69 15.77 -0.83
N GLN A 339 17.39 15.64 -2.09
CA GLN A 339 16.73 16.69 -2.87
C GLN A 339 15.72 16.12 -3.86
N LEU A 340 14.80 16.93 -4.31
CA LEU A 340 13.90 16.55 -5.39
C LEU A 340 14.65 16.60 -6.73
N THR A 341 14.51 15.53 -7.50
CA THR A 341 15.03 15.41 -8.87
C THR A 341 13.91 15.01 -9.80
N GLN A 342 13.97 15.47 -11.03
CA GLN A 342 12.98 15.13 -12.05
C GLN A 342 12.97 13.62 -12.32
N VAL A 343 11.78 13.07 -12.59
CA VAL A 343 11.62 11.67 -12.98
C VAL A 343 12.37 11.42 -14.29
N HIS A 344 13.21 10.38 -14.29
CA HIS A 344 14.02 10.06 -15.47
C HIS A 344 13.12 9.60 -16.63
N PRO A 345 13.35 10.10 -17.86
CA PRO A 345 12.48 9.78 -19.03
C PRO A 345 12.32 8.28 -19.30
N GLN A 346 13.33 7.45 -19.00
CA GLN A 346 13.28 6.00 -19.23
C GLN A 346 12.29 5.25 -18.33
N VAL A 347 11.89 5.83 -17.20
CA VAL A 347 10.94 5.23 -16.25
C VAL A 347 9.63 6.00 -16.19
N ALA A 348 9.55 7.14 -16.90
CA ALA A 348 8.33 7.91 -17.01
C ALA A 348 7.26 7.13 -17.79
N ASN A 349 6.03 7.22 -17.30
CA ASN A 349 4.84 6.60 -17.88
C ASN A 349 3.58 7.41 -17.52
N ASN A 350 2.39 6.87 -17.78
CA ASN A 350 1.13 7.54 -17.48
C ASN A 350 0.88 7.78 -15.97
N MET A 351 1.62 7.10 -15.08
CA MET A 351 1.52 7.29 -13.61
C MET A 351 2.68 8.10 -13.06
N LEU A 352 3.88 7.90 -13.61
CA LEU A 352 5.10 8.62 -13.24
C LEU A 352 5.41 9.63 -14.33
N LEU A 353 4.87 10.84 -14.19
CA LEU A 353 5.03 11.88 -15.20
C LEU A 353 6.47 12.39 -15.26
N LYS A 354 6.99 12.59 -16.47
CA LYS A 354 8.35 13.14 -16.69
C LYS A 354 8.52 14.56 -16.14
N GLU A 355 7.43 15.32 -16.04
CA GLU A 355 7.39 16.68 -15.48
C GLU A 355 7.40 16.68 -13.94
N SER A 356 7.12 15.53 -13.34
CA SER A 356 7.12 15.39 -11.88
C SER A 356 8.53 15.16 -11.34
N SER A 357 8.66 15.34 -10.04
CA SER A 357 9.90 15.06 -9.30
C SER A 357 9.65 14.03 -8.22
N TRP A 358 10.71 13.37 -7.82
CA TRP A 358 10.78 12.45 -6.70
C TRP A 358 12.05 12.70 -5.88
N PHE A 359 12.18 12.05 -4.75
CA PHE A 359 13.29 12.28 -3.85
C PHE A 359 14.53 11.48 -4.25
N SER A 360 15.66 12.15 -4.34
CA SER A 360 16.98 11.56 -4.52
C SER A 360 17.80 11.76 -3.26
N VAL A 361 18.16 10.66 -2.62
CA VAL A 361 18.92 10.65 -1.36
C VAL A 361 20.35 11.12 -1.56
N ASP A 362 20.92 11.80 -0.57
CA ASP A 362 22.34 12.10 -0.53
C ASP A 362 23.17 10.85 -0.21
N LEU A 363 23.99 10.42 -1.18
CA LEU A 363 24.77 9.17 -1.07
C LEU A 363 25.84 9.21 0.00
N GLY A 364 26.40 10.39 0.29
CA GLY A 364 27.36 10.57 1.37
C GLY A 364 26.73 10.23 2.71
N SER A 365 25.53 10.76 2.96
CA SER A 365 24.75 10.47 4.16
C SER A 365 24.35 8.99 4.27
N VAL A 366 24.03 8.32 3.16
CA VAL A 366 23.71 6.87 3.18
C VAL A 366 24.87 6.08 3.79
N GLY A 367 26.09 6.23 3.25
CA GLY A 367 27.27 5.52 3.74
C GLY A 367 27.60 5.85 5.20
N GLN A 368 27.47 7.12 5.57
CA GLN A 368 27.68 7.59 6.93
C GLN A 368 26.71 6.94 7.92
N TYR A 369 25.40 7.01 7.67
CA TYR A 369 24.41 6.46 8.59
C TYR A 369 24.41 4.94 8.63
N LEU A 370 24.63 4.24 7.51
CA LEU A 370 24.82 2.79 7.53
C LEU A 370 26.03 2.38 8.39
N THR A 371 27.13 3.13 8.31
CA THR A 371 28.30 2.87 9.15
C THR A 371 28.02 3.16 10.62
N ASP A 372 27.37 4.29 10.93
CA ASP A 372 27.08 4.69 12.31
C ASP A 372 26.10 3.73 13.00
N VAL A 373 25.02 3.30 12.32
CA VAL A 373 24.08 2.31 12.85
C VAL A 373 24.76 0.96 13.10
N PHE A 374 25.68 0.55 12.22
CA PHE A 374 26.43 -0.70 12.41
C PHE A 374 27.39 -0.64 13.60
N THR A 375 28.07 0.48 13.78
CA THR A 375 29.13 0.64 14.81
C THR A 375 28.57 1.07 16.16
N ASN A 376 27.50 1.87 16.19
CA ASN A 376 26.92 2.49 17.36
C ASN A 376 25.44 2.11 17.54
N TYR A 377 25.10 0.84 17.32
CA TYR A 377 23.73 0.32 17.28
C TYR A 377 22.87 0.73 18.47
N ASP A 378 23.42 0.61 19.69
CA ASP A 378 22.68 0.87 20.93
C ASP A 378 22.22 2.32 21.05
N LYS A 379 22.92 3.27 20.41
CA LYS A 379 22.53 4.69 20.33
C LYS A 379 21.12 4.89 19.75
N TYR A 380 20.70 3.99 18.84
CA TYR A 380 19.45 4.12 18.11
C TYR A 380 18.26 3.38 18.73
N LEU A 381 18.51 2.52 19.74
CA LEU A 381 17.47 1.66 20.30
C LEU A 381 16.41 2.44 21.07
N GLU A 382 16.76 3.50 21.77
CA GLU A 382 15.78 4.31 22.50
C GLU A 382 14.83 5.04 21.55
N GLY A 383 15.34 5.63 20.48
CA GLY A 383 14.53 6.22 19.41
C GLY A 383 13.59 5.17 18.80
N ALA A 384 14.12 3.99 18.48
CA ALA A 384 13.32 2.90 17.90
C ALA A 384 12.18 2.44 18.83
N LYS A 385 12.38 2.43 20.15
CA LYS A 385 11.30 2.14 21.13
C LYS A 385 10.21 3.22 21.12
N ARG A 386 10.61 4.50 21.06
CA ARG A 386 9.68 5.63 20.98
C ARG A 386 8.89 5.60 19.67
N GLN A 387 9.57 5.29 18.55
CA GLN A 387 8.91 5.09 17.26
C GLN A 387 7.88 3.96 17.32
N ALA A 388 8.22 2.82 17.89
CA ALA A 388 7.30 1.70 18.04
C ALA A 388 6.05 2.09 18.86
N PHE A 389 6.23 2.87 19.93
CA PHE A 389 5.11 3.38 20.72
C PHE A 389 4.21 4.31 19.90
N LYS A 390 4.78 5.26 19.15
CA LYS A 390 4.04 6.16 18.24
C LYS A 390 3.25 5.36 17.20
N SER A 391 3.91 4.43 16.52
CA SER A 391 3.28 3.58 15.49
C SER A 391 2.13 2.76 16.06
N LYS A 392 2.34 2.09 17.21
CA LYS A 392 1.30 1.30 17.88
C LYS A 392 0.10 2.15 18.33
N SER A 393 0.34 3.32 18.90
CA SER A 393 -0.72 4.14 19.50
C SER A 393 -1.51 4.97 18.49
N GLN A 394 -0.92 5.31 17.34
CA GLN A 394 -1.52 6.24 16.38
C GLN A 394 -1.84 5.61 15.01
N PHE A 395 -1.15 4.51 14.63
CA PHE A 395 -1.23 3.92 13.29
C PHE A 395 -1.58 2.43 13.32
N SER A 396 -2.29 1.97 14.36
CA SER A 396 -2.84 0.62 14.43
C SER A 396 -4.06 0.45 13.52
N PHE A 397 -4.42 -0.81 13.24
CA PHE A 397 -5.64 -1.16 12.52
C PHE A 397 -6.88 -0.55 13.18
N ASP A 398 -7.00 -0.63 14.51
CA ASP A 398 -8.14 -0.05 15.22
C ASP A 398 -8.23 1.46 15.09
N LYS A 399 -7.09 2.17 15.09
CA LYS A 399 -7.08 3.63 14.84
C LYS A 399 -7.50 3.97 13.42
N MET A 400 -7.08 3.17 12.43
CA MET A 400 -7.56 3.30 11.05
C MET A 400 -9.08 3.07 10.97
N LYS A 401 -9.59 2.04 11.64
CA LYS A 401 -11.02 1.73 11.70
C LYS A 401 -11.83 2.87 12.35
N ASP A 402 -11.37 3.39 13.49
CA ASP A 402 -12.01 4.53 14.16
C ASP A 402 -12.08 5.74 13.21
N LEU A 403 -11.00 6.04 12.50
CA LEU A 403 -10.95 7.13 11.53
C LEU A 403 -11.89 6.88 10.34
N LEU A 404 -11.97 5.63 9.86
CA LEU A 404 -12.91 5.25 8.80
C LEU A 404 -14.35 5.49 9.24
N ILE A 405 -14.73 5.09 10.45
CA ILE A 405 -16.08 5.31 11.00
C ILE A 405 -16.40 6.81 11.01
N LEU A 406 -15.53 7.62 11.62
CA LEU A 406 -15.71 9.07 11.68
C LEU A 406 -15.86 9.71 10.29
N THR A 407 -15.07 9.22 9.32
CA THR A 407 -15.12 9.73 7.95
C THR A 407 -16.41 9.34 7.23
N LEU A 408 -16.86 8.10 7.40
CA LEU A 408 -18.12 7.65 6.82
C LEU A 408 -19.32 8.37 7.44
N ASP A 409 -19.35 8.54 8.75
CA ASP A 409 -20.44 9.25 9.45
C ASP A 409 -20.51 10.73 9.07
N LYS A 410 -19.37 11.35 8.74
CA LYS A 410 -19.30 12.74 8.27
C LYS A 410 -19.80 12.93 6.84
N HIS A 411 -19.54 11.98 5.94
CA HIS A 411 -19.69 12.21 4.51
C HIS A 411 -20.80 11.40 3.85
N VAL A 412 -21.13 10.20 4.36
CA VAL A 412 -22.18 9.36 3.78
C VAL A 412 -23.54 9.91 4.20
N PRO A 413 -24.43 10.25 3.25
CA PRO A 413 -25.74 10.80 3.59
C PRO A 413 -26.67 9.71 4.16
N GLU A 414 -27.67 10.10 4.90
CA GLU A 414 -28.78 9.22 5.24
C GLU A 414 -29.56 8.84 3.96
N PHE A 415 -29.79 7.56 3.75
CA PHE A 415 -30.57 7.07 2.63
C PHE A 415 -32.03 6.88 3.05
N PRO A 416 -33.02 7.29 2.22
CA PRO A 416 -34.43 7.08 2.53
C PRO A 416 -34.71 5.58 2.70
N LYS A 417 -35.46 5.23 3.74
CA LYS A 417 -35.94 3.86 3.92
C LYS A 417 -36.85 3.49 2.75
N GLN A 418 -36.53 2.38 2.06
CA GLN A 418 -37.43 1.87 1.01
C GLN A 418 -38.76 1.47 1.65
N VAL A 419 -39.81 2.21 1.35
CA VAL A 419 -41.17 1.82 1.69
C VAL A 419 -41.60 0.78 0.67
N GLN A 420 -41.92 -0.45 1.10
CA GLN A 420 -42.58 -1.40 0.25
C GLN A 420 -43.96 -0.84 -0.08
N LEU A 421 -44.15 -0.40 -1.32
CA LEU A 421 -45.48 -0.10 -1.83
C LEU A 421 -46.29 -1.41 -1.83
N GLN A 422 -47.18 -1.56 -0.88
CA GLN A 422 -48.22 -2.58 -0.97
C GLN A 422 -49.19 -2.13 -2.05
N LEU A 423 -49.00 -2.66 -3.27
CA LEU A 423 -50.01 -2.46 -4.30
C LEU A 423 -51.34 -3.03 -3.81
N PRO A 424 -52.48 -2.30 -3.96
CA PRO A 424 -53.78 -2.82 -3.64
C PRO A 424 -54.02 -4.13 -4.42
N LYS A 425 -54.46 -5.16 -3.74
CA LYS A 425 -54.89 -6.39 -4.45
C LYS A 425 -55.95 -6.02 -5.43
N LEU A 426 -55.67 -6.17 -6.72
CA LEU A 426 -56.65 -6.02 -7.78
C LEU A 426 -57.82 -6.95 -7.45
N LYS A 427 -59.05 -6.38 -7.35
CA LYS A 427 -60.27 -7.18 -7.23
C LYS A 427 -60.37 -8.03 -8.51
N LYS A 428 -60.51 -9.36 -8.33
CA LYS A 428 -60.83 -10.24 -9.45
C LYS A 428 -62.09 -9.74 -10.12
N ILE A 429 -61.96 -9.29 -11.36
CA ILE A 429 -63.17 -8.97 -12.18
C ILE A 429 -63.79 -10.33 -12.62
N GLU A 430 -64.90 -10.65 -12.05
CA GLU A 430 -65.69 -11.78 -12.57
C GLU A 430 -66.27 -11.36 -13.93
N LEU A 431 -65.78 -12.01 -14.97
CA LEU A 431 -66.39 -11.84 -16.32
C LEU A 431 -67.80 -12.39 -16.34
N PRO A 432 -68.79 -11.67 -16.98
CA PRO A 432 -70.10 -12.15 -17.10
C PRO A 432 -70.15 -13.50 -17.88
N LYS A 433 -70.93 -14.47 -17.40
CA LYS A 433 -71.12 -15.74 -18.08
C LYS A 433 -71.73 -15.48 -19.45
N LEU A 434 -71.08 -15.90 -20.52
CA LEU A 434 -71.59 -15.89 -21.84
C LEU A 434 -72.86 -16.75 -21.87
N LYS A 435 -74.04 -16.18 -22.33
CA LYS A 435 -75.27 -16.94 -22.64
C LYS A 435 -75.13 -17.55 -24.02
N THR A 436 -75.30 -18.88 -24.11
CA THR A 436 -75.48 -19.55 -25.39
C THR A 436 -76.75 -19.03 -26.06
N VAL A 437 -76.63 -18.54 -27.30
CA VAL A 437 -77.77 -18.24 -28.15
C VAL A 437 -78.08 -19.54 -28.84
N GLU A 438 -79.31 -20.11 -28.52
CA GLU A 438 -79.89 -21.24 -29.31
C GLU A 438 -80.28 -20.72 -30.68
N ALA A 439 -79.90 -21.49 -31.74
CA ALA A 439 -80.22 -21.19 -33.15
C ALA A 439 -81.66 -21.51 -33.53
#